data_d4e88453e6952f4ce6a9ae6906f2dd50
#
_entry.id   d4e88453e6952f4ce6a9ae6906f2dd50
#
_cell.length_a   1.000
_cell.length_b   1.000
_cell.length_c   1.000
_cell.angle_alpha   90.00
_cell.angle_beta   90.00
_cell.angle_gamma   90.00
#
_symmetry.space_group_name_H-M   'P 1'
#
loop_
_entity.id
_entity.type
_entity.pdbx_description
1 polymer ?
#
loop_
_entity_poly.entity_id
_entity_poly.type
_entity_poly.pdbx_seq_one_letter_code
_entity_poly.pdbx_strand_id
1 'polypeptide(L)'
;MWKCCRSLNRNFQEFTIESGEKDETLKAPITIGEGRYEIKDIKSADGGFGIVYKAIDKRLNNRNVLIKARRYDNIPGLFSYAYDKSRDDEIKDMREEISFEIKCLKAFKNSGESRMPNINDVVYDYCPEIHGPHIVVDGVRFYCEDEEIYNNEPYIVMQMIDGENLGHYVNMGFNYVMNDRNYTNIRRWENDVMEYALELTTILSNFHKRHKSKIYPKYNKQYFIYQDLKPDNIIITSKLFITLLDFGSMNLVLENDDGEVISNIKGAGIPGAGTFGYKPPEFRSGSASLAKLDERADIYTLGATLYHLLRCKPLTEELKTEDTIIPIERLMEMGYLDETANIIKKCTEYRKEDRYKNVMEVRAAILKNMELIRRNML
;
A
#
# COMPACT_ATOMS: atom_id res chain seq x y z
N MET A 1 33.22 -11.25 -17.05
CA MET A 1 33.64 -10.68 -18.36
C MET A 1 32.77 -9.45 -18.61
N TRP A 2 33.32 -8.37 -19.17
CA TRP A 2 32.58 -7.13 -19.42
C TRP A 2 32.03 -7.11 -20.85
N LYS A 3 30.73 -6.87 -21.02
CA LYS A 3 30.10 -6.71 -22.34
C LYS A 3 29.82 -5.25 -22.67
N CYS A 4 30.00 -4.87 -23.93
CA CYS A 4 29.66 -3.53 -24.39
C CYS A 4 28.14 -3.38 -24.54
N CYS A 5 27.55 -2.34 -23.92
CA CYS A 5 26.11 -2.07 -23.93
C CYS A 5 25.54 -1.62 -25.27
N ARG A 6 26.34 -1.47 -26.34
CA ARG A 6 25.81 -1.05 -27.64
C ARG A 6 24.71 -1.94 -28.18
N SER A 7 24.63 -3.21 -27.75
CA SER A 7 23.58 -4.17 -28.10
C SER A 7 22.34 -4.10 -27.20
N LEU A 8 22.41 -3.35 -26.07
CA LEU A 8 21.36 -3.19 -25.09
C LEU A 8 20.65 -1.84 -25.24
N ASN A 9 20.67 -1.22 -26.43
CA ASN A 9 19.80 -0.09 -26.76
C ASN A 9 18.33 -0.54 -26.74
N ARG A 10 17.86 -1.01 -25.58
CA ARG A 10 16.44 -1.13 -25.32
C ARG A 10 15.91 0.30 -25.24
N ASN A 11 14.91 0.57 -26.03
CA ASN A 11 14.30 1.88 -26.13
C ASN A 11 13.67 2.22 -24.78
N PHE A 12 14.20 3.22 -24.10
CA PHE A 12 13.61 3.84 -22.93
C PHE A 12 12.88 5.11 -23.37
N GLN A 13 11.85 5.44 -22.62
CA GLN A 13 11.16 6.71 -22.72
C GLN A 13 11.30 7.44 -21.38
N GLU A 14 11.28 8.75 -21.43
CA GLU A 14 11.36 9.60 -20.23
C GLU A 14 9.98 10.19 -19.96
N PHE A 15 9.59 10.17 -18.69
CA PHE A 15 8.37 10.79 -18.20
C PHE A 15 8.74 11.86 -17.18
N THR A 16 8.16 13.03 -17.29
CA THR A 16 8.27 14.08 -16.28
C THR A 16 7.08 13.99 -15.35
N ILE A 17 7.35 13.87 -14.06
CA ILE A 17 6.34 13.90 -13.00
C ILE A 17 6.42 15.27 -12.35
N GLU A 18 5.32 15.99 -12.35
CA GLU A 18 5.19 17.25 -11.61
C GLU A 18 5.03 16.89 -10.11
N SER A 19 6.10 17.03 -9.33
CA SER A 19 6.05 17.02 -7.89
C SER A 19 6.15 18.46 -7.40
N GLY A 20 5.28 18.89 -6.48
CA GLY A 20 5.07 20.29 -6.10
C GLY A 20 6.31 21.11 -5.71
N GLU A 21 7.51 20.52 -5.63
CA GLU A 21 8.77 21.21 -5.35
C GLU A 21 9.80 21.13 -6.49
N LYS A 22 9.79 20.06 -7.29
CA LYS A 22 10.67 19.89 -8.47
C LYS A 22 10.07 18.87 -9.43
N ASP A 23 10.13 19.15 -10.73
CA ASP A 23 9.85 18.16 -11.76
C ASP A 23 10.90 17.06 -11.72
N GLU A 24 10.45 15.81 -11.62
CA GLU A 24 11.30 14.62 -11.62
C GLU A 24 11.17 13.90 -12.95
N THR A 25 12.30 13.63 -13.61
CA THR A 25 12.32 12.85 -14.85
C THR A 25 12.68 11.40 -14.55
N LEU A 26 11.75 10.50 -14.82
CA LEU A 26 11.91 9.06 -14.62
C LEU A 26 12.04 8.33 -15.94
N LYS A 27 12.90 7.30 -15.98
CA LYS A 27 13.07 6.41 -17.12
C LYS A 27 12.22 5.17 -16.98
N ALA A 28 11.47 4.84 -18.02
CA ALA A 28 10.69 3.61 -18.08
C ALA A 28 11.02 2.84 -19.36
N PRO A 29 10.97 1.49 -19.36
CA PRO A 29 11.06 0.72 -20.58
C PRO A 29 9.86 1.02 -21.48
N ILE A 30 10.05 1.04 -22.80
CA ILE A 30 8.93 1.22 -23.74
C ILE A 30 8.02 0.00 -23.71
N THR A 31 8.63 -1.19 -23.65
CA THR A 31 7.90 -2.47 -23.55
C THR A 31 8.56 -3.41 -22.57
N ILE A 32 7.76 -4.27 -21.95
CA ILE A 32 8.20 -5.39 -21.13
C ILE A 32 7.53 -6.69 -21.57
N GLY A 33 8.06 -7.83 -21.09
CA GLY A 33 7.52 -9.14 -21.40
C GLY A 33 7.62 -9.47 -22.89
N GLU A 34 8.84 -9.36 -23.46
CA GLU A 34 9.08 -9.62 -24.87
C GLU A 34 8.20 -8.76 -25.81
N GLY A 35 7.94 -7.52 -25.41
CA GLY A 35 7.13 -6.58 -26.20
C GLY A 35 5.62 -6.72 -26.03
N ARG A 36 5.15 -7.59 -25.14
CA ARG A 36 3.73 -7.78 -24.88
C ARG A 36 3.07 -6.57 -24.24
N TYR A 37 3.70 -6.01 -23.23
CA TYR A 37 3.17 -4.87 -22.49
C TYR A 37 3.87 -3.58 -22.94
N GLU A 38 3.11 -2.66 -23.49
CA GLU A 38 3.60 -1.35 -23.90
C GLU A 38 3.27 -0.32 -22.83
N ILE A 39 4.30 0.28 -22.23
CA ILE A 39 4.16 1.30 -21.20
C ILE A 39 3.75 2.63 -21.87
N LYS A 40 2.71 3.25 -21.34
CA LYS A 40 2.13 4.48 -21.88
C LYS A 40 2.35 5.69 -20.99
N ASP A 41 2.41 5.46 -19.67
CA ASP A 41 2.48 6.54 -18.68
C ASP A 41 2.89 6.02 -17.32
N ILE A 42 3.31 6.91 -16.42
CA ILE A 42 3.50 6.64 -15.01
C ILE A 42 2.23 7.04 -14.27
N LYS A 43 1.65 6.11 -13.53
CA LYS A 43 0.47 6.35 -12.71
C LYS A 43 0.84 6.94 -11.35
N SER A 44 1.92 6.44 -10.74
CA SER A 44 2.42 6.86 -9.44
C SER A 44 3.87 6.43 -9.28
N ALA A 45 4.67 7.29 -8.66
CA ALA A 45 6.04 7.02 -8.24
C ALA A 45 6.32 7.55 -6.81
N ASP A 46 5.27 7.98 -6.10
CA ASP A 46 5.37 8.65 -4.79
C ASP A 46 5.64 7.68 -3.64
N GLY A 47 5.48 6.38 -3.87
CA GLY A 47 5.83 5.34 -2.90
C GLY A 47 7.36 5.12 -2.88
N GLY A 48 7.99 5.22 -1.71
CA GLY A 48 9.46 5.10 -1.54
C GLY A 48 10.09 3.82 -2.11
N PHE A 49 9.30 2.84 -2.52
CA PHE A 49 9.76 1.52 -2.95
C PHE A 49 9.15 1.02 -4.27
N GLY A 50 8.26 1.77 -4.91
CA GLY A 50 7.58 1.26 -6.10
C GLY A 50 7.19 2.34 -7.10
N ILE A 51 7.13 1.92 -8.37
CA ILE A 51 6.60 2.70 -9.47
C ILE A 51 5.45 1.94 -10.12
N VAL A 52 4.38 2.63 -10.46
CA VAL A 52 3.21 2.05 -11.13
C VAL A 52 3.05 2.67 -12.49
N TYR A 53 3.15 1.85 -13.52
CA TYR A 53 2.96 2.24 -14.91
C TYR A 53 1.54 1.96 -15.38
N LYS A 54 1.01 2.82 -16.24
CA LYS A 54 -0.11 2.52 -17.13
C LYS A 54 0.44 1.87 -18.39
N ALA A 55 -0.12 0.73 -18.75
CA ALA A 55 0.34 -0.02 -19.92
C ALA A 55 -0.82 -0.66 -20.69
N ILE A 56 -0.51 -1.13 -21.90
CA ILE A 56 -1.44 -1.84 -22.77
C ILE A 56 -0.93 -3.28 -22.97
N ASP A 57 -1.79 -4.27 -22.72
CA ASP A 57 -1.54 -5.66 -23.07
C ASP A 57 -1.91 -5.91 -24.54
N LYS A 58 -0.90 -5.98 -25.41
CA LYS A 58 -1.09 -6.17 -26.87
C LYS A 58 -1.69 -7.54 -27.23
N ARG A 59 -1.57 -8.54 -26.36
CA ARG A 59 -2.16 -9.87 -26.57
C ARG A 59 -3.65 -9.94 -26.20
N LEU A 60 -4.13 -8.99 -25.39
CA LEU A 60 -5.53 -8.92 -24.93
C LEU A 60 -6.26 -7.70 -25.55
N ASN A 61 -6.30 -7.60 -26.87
CA ASN A 61 -7.00 -6.54 -27.59
C ASN A 61 -6.66 -5.12 -27.09
N ASN A 62 -5.39 -4.87 -26.79
CA ASN A 62 -4.90 -3.59 -26.24
C ASN A 62 -5.60 -3.19 -24.93
N ARG A 63 -5.90 -4.18 -24.07
CA ARG A 63 -6.50 -3.91 -22.78
C ARG A 63 -5.57 -3.11 -21.88
N ASN A 64 -6.11 -2.09 -21.21
CA ASN A 64 -5.38 -1.32 -20.21
C ASN A 64 -5.07 -2.18 -18.98
N VAL A 65 -3.83 -2.11 -18.53
CA VAL A 65 -3.33 -2.78 -17.32
C VAL A 65 -2.47 -1.81 -16.51
N LEU A 66 -2.32 -2.10 -15.23
CA LEU A 66 -1.32 -1.46 -14.37
C LEU A 66 -0.14 -2.41 -14.19
N ILE A 67 1.05 -1.85 -14.14
CA ILE A 67 2.27 -2.62 -13.91
C ILE A 67 3.02 -1.99 -12.76
N LYS A 68 3.14 -2.74 -11.66
CA LYS A 68 3.94 -2.34 -10.50
C LYS A 68 5.35 -2.91 -10.63
N ALA A 69 6.32 -2.05 -10.46
CA ALA A 69 7.75 -2.39 -10.43
C ALA A 69 8.40 -1.78 -9.18
N ARG A 70 9.59 -2.25 -8.83
CA ARG A 70 10.42 -1.61 -7.80
C ARG A 70 11.06 -0.35 -8.35
N ARG A 71 11.29 0.60 -7.46
CA ARG A 71 12.00 1.84 -7.73
C ARG A 71 13.35 1.77 -7.01
N TYR A 72 14.43 1.81 -7.77
CA TYR A 72 15.80 1.62 -7.27
C TYR A 72 16.63 2.92 -7.25
N ASP A 73 16.16 3.98 -7.88
CA ASP A 73 16.82 5.29 -7.92
C ASP A 73 16.93 5.96 -6.55
N ASN A 74 16.10 5.57 -5.59
CA ASN A 74 16.10 6.08 -4.23
C ASN A 74 17.10 5.37 -3.30
N ILE A 75 17.80 4.34 -3.77
CA ILE A 75 18.79 3.62 -2.95
C ILE A 75 20.12 4.42 -2.97
N PRO A 76 20.59 4.93 -1.82
CA PRO A 76 21.86 5.63 -1.76
C PRO A 76 23.01 4.79 -2.30
N GLY A 77 23.80 5.34 -3.20
CA GLY A 77 24.95 4.64 -3.77
C GLY A 77 24.64 3.61 -4.84
N LEU A 78 23.38 3.40 -5.26
CA LEU A 78 23.02 2.44 -6.31
C LEU A 78 23.78 2.70 -7.63
N PHE A 79 24.11 3.94 -7.90
CA PHE A 79 24.87 4.37 -9.09
C PHE A 79 26.34 4.67 -8.79
N SER A 80 26.84 4.38 -7.57
CA SER A 80 28.26 4.56 -7.27
C SER A 80 29.10 3.49 -7.96
N TYR A 81 30.27 3.88 -8.41
CA TYR A 81 31.22 2.96 -9.10
C TYR A 81 31.90 1.96 -8.15
N ALA A 82 31.70 2.11 -6.84
CA ALA A 82 32.24 1.19 -5.85
C ALA A 82 31.23 0.05 -5.62
N TYR A 83 31.69 -1.17 -5.80
CA TYR A 83 30.95 -2.36 -5.40
C TYR A 83 30.85 -2.37 -3.87
N ASP A 84 29.68 -2.02 -3.35
CA ASP A 84 29.38 -2.07 -1.92
C ASP A 84 28.50 -3.27 -1.62
N LYS A 85 28.92 -4.09 -0.70
CA LYS A 85 28.20 -5.30 -0.26
C LYS A 85 26.82 -4.96 0.33
N SER A 86 26.70 -3.78 0.94
CA SER A 86 25.43 -3.30 1.51
C SER A 86 24.36 -3.07 0.44
N ARG A 87 24.75 -2.65 -0.75
CA ARG A 87 23.87 -2.40 -1.89
C ARG A 87 23.23 -3.70 -2.43
N ASP A 88 24.01 -4.76 -2.55
CA ASP A 88 23.49 -6.05 -3.00
C ASP A 88 22.50 -6.64 -1.99
N ASP A 89 22.74 -6.43 -0.70
CA ASP A 89 21.83 -6.82 0.36
C ASP A 89 20.51 -6.04 0.27
N GLU A 90 20.54 -4.73 0.02
CA GLU A 90 19.33 -3.90 -0.16
C GLU A 90 18.52 -4.34 -1.39
N ILE A 91 19.17 -4.57 -2.53
CA ILE A 91 18.49 -5.08 -3.74
C ILE A 91 17.87 -6.45 -3.48
N LYS A 92 18.56 -7.32 -2.76
CA LYS A 92 18.05 -8.62 -2.38
C LYS A 92 16.83 -8.51 -1.49
N ASP A 93 16.88 -7.66 -0.47
CA ASP A 93 15.74 -7.41 0.42
C ASP A 93 14.52 -6.88 -0.37
N MET A 94 14.71 -5.93 -1.27
CA MET A 94 13.65 -5.41 -2.13
C MET A 94 13.04 -6.49 -3.06
N ARG A 95 13.85 -7.42 -3.54
CA ARG A 95 13.37 -8.56 -4.34
C ARG A 95 12.58 -9.56 -3.50
N GLU A 96 13.01 -9.81 -2.28
CA GLU A 96 12.27 -10.66 -1.35
C GLU A 96 10.90 -10.05 -1.02
N GLU A 97 10.83 -8.74 -0.85
CA GLU A 97 9.58 -8.01 -0.61
C GLU A 97 8.61 -8.13 -1.78
N ILE A 98 9.02 -7.81 -3.02
CA ILE A 98 8.11 -7.91 -4.16
C ILE A 98 7.71 -9.38 -4.43
N SER A 99 8.61 -10.32 -4.17
CA SER A 99 8.32 -11.75 -4.28
C SER A 99 7.26 -12.19 -3.26
N PHE A 100 7.29 -11.62 -2.07
CA PHE A 100 6.29 -11.86 -1.05
C PHE A 100 4.95 -11.23 -1.43
N GLU A 101 4.93 -9.98 -1.90
CA GLU A 101 3.73 -9.31 -2.41
C GLU A 101 3.05 -10.15 -3.50
N ILE A 102 3.83 -10.67 -4.44
CA ILE A 102 3.34 -11.59 -5.50
C ILE A 102 2.69 -12.84 -4.90
N LYS A 103 3.30 -13.44 -3.88
CA LYS A 103 2.74 -14.62 -3.19
C LYS A 103 1.43 -14.29 -2.51
N CYS A 104 1.33 -13.14 -1.83
CA CYS A 104 0.11 -12.67 -1.20
C CYS A 104 -1.00 -12.45 -2.22
N LEU A 105 -0.76 -11.67 -3.27
CA LEU A 105 -1.73 -11.40 -4.33
C LEU A 105 -2.24 -12.69 -5.01
N LYS A 106 -1.36 -13.65 -5.28
CA LYS A 106 -1.74 -14.96 -5.82
C LYS A 106 -2.60 -15.77 -4.82
N ALA A 107 -2.26 -15.73 -3.54
CA ALA A 107 -3.02 -16.42 -2.50
C ALA A 107 -4.45 -15.87 -2.39
N PHE A 108 -4.61 -14.56 -2.42
CA PHE A 108 -5.92 -13.89 -2.37
C PHE A 108 -6.74 -14.12 -3.64
N LYS A 109 -6.14 -14.03 -4.82
CA LYS A 109 -6.83 -14.38 -6.08
C LYS A 109 -7.46 -15.78 -6.01
N ASN A 110 -6.74 -16.72 -5.45
CA ASN A 110 -7.21 -18.11 -5.31
C ASN A 110 -8.28 -18.27 -4.21
N SER A 111 -8.40 -17.31 -3.29
CA SER A 111 -9.46 -17.33 -2.26
C SER A 111 -10.78 -16.73 -2.73
N GLY A 112 -10.81 -16.13 -3.92
CA GLY A 112 -12.00 -15.47 -4.47
C GLY A 112 -12.24 -14.06 -3.90
N GLU A 113 -11.27 -13.45 -3.23
CA GLU A 113 -11.38 -12.06 -2.78
C GLU A 113 -11.37 -11.11 -3.98
N SER A 114 -12.48 -10.44 -4.21
CA SER A 114 -12.71 -9.58 -5.39
C SER A 114 -12.37 -8.09 -5.14
N ARG A 115 -12.07 -7.72 -3.89
CA ARG A 115 -11.81 -6.33 -3.48
C ARG A 115 -10.34 -5.96 -3.52
N MET A 116 -9.60 -6.67 -4.36
CA MET A 116 -8.17 -6.46 -4.60
C MET A 116 -7.92 -6.47 -6.11
N PRO A 117 -6.90 -5.77 -6.58
CA PRO A 117 -6.52 -5.84 -7.98
C PRO A 117 -6.20 -7.28 -8.36
N ASN A 118 -6.84 -7.80 -9.40
CA ASN A 118 -6.46 -9.09 -9.91
C ASN A 118 -5.06 -9.02 -10.50
N ILE A 119 -4.16 -9.85 -9.97
CA ILE A 119 -2.88 -10.09 -10.62
C ILE A 119 -3.14 -10.90 -11.90
N ASN A 120 -2.80 -10.29 -13.04
CA ASN A 120 -2.98 -10.91 -14.35
C ASN A 120 -1.78 -11.75 -14.72
N ASP A 121 -0.58 -11.22 -14.44
CA ASP A 121 0.69 -11.83 -14.80
C ASP A 121 1.82 -11.35 -13.86
N VAL A 122 2.92 -12.08 -13.87
CA VAL A 122 4.21 -11.62 -13.33
C VAL A 122 5.22 -11.83 -14.43
N VAL A 123 5.81 -10.74 -14.87
CA VAL A 123 6.81 -10.75 -15.94
C VAL A 123 8.16 -10.43 -15.35
N TYR A 124 9.16 -11.17 -15.74
CA TYR A 124 10.54 -10.89 -15.38
C TYR A 124 11.23 -10.26 -16.59
N ASP A 125 11.72 -9.05 -16.42
CA ASP A 125 12.38 -8.31 -17.49
C ASP A 125 13.45 -7.38 -16.93
N TYR A 126 14.13 -6.72 -17.82
CA TYR A 126 15.19 -5.78 -17.49
C TYR A 126 14.62 -4.53 -16.79
N CYS A 127 15.29 -4.07 -15.73
CA CYS A 127 14.99 -2.81 -15.08
C CYS A 127 16.01 -1.74 -15.53
N PRO A 128 15.57 -0.59 -16.09
CA PRO A 128 16.47 0.46 -16.55
C PRO A 128 17.26 1.12 -15.42
N GLU A 129 16.73 1.09 -14.22
CA GLU A 129 17.32 1.76 -13.04
C GLU A 129 18.40 0.92 -12.38
N ILE A 130 18.32 -0.41 -12.52
CA ILE A 130 19.37 -1.31 -12.06
C ILE A 130 20.32 -1.56 -13.22
N HIS A 131 21.29 -0.70 -13.35
CA HIS A 131 22.47 -1.04 -14.12
C HIS A 131 23.40 -1.79 -13.19
N GLY A 132 23.75 -3.02 -13.50
CA GLY A 132 24.83 -3.70 -12.80
C GLY A 132 26.11 -2.88 -12.75
N PRO A 133 27.13 -3.29 -11.99
CA PRO A 133 28.40 -2.59 -11.95
C PRO A 133 28.87 -2.37 -13.40
N HIS A 134 29.10 -1.13 -13.75
CA HIS A 134 29.54 -0.76 -15.08
C HIS A 134 30.78 0.12 -15.00
N ILE A 135 31.60 0.02 -16.00
CA ILE A 135 32.67 0.97 -16.24
C ILE A 135 32.38 1.75 -17.51
N VAL A 136 32.81 3.00 -17.54
CA VAL A 136 32.72 3.85 -18.74
C VAL A 136 34.12 4.03 -19.31
N VAL A 137 34.31 3.58 -20.56
CA VAL A 137 35.56 3.75 -21.29
C VAL A 137 35.21 4.46 -22.59
N ASP A 138 35.79 5.63 -22.81
CA ASP A 138 35.55 6.46 -24.01
C ASP A 138 34.05 6.70 -24.32
N GLY A 139 33.25 6.96 -23.25
CA GLY A 139 31.80 7.18 -23.36
C GLY A 139 30.96 5.93 -23.62
N VAL A 140 31.56 4.75 -23.66
CA VAL A 140 30.88 3.45 -23.81
C VAL A 140 30.78 2.77 -22.46
N ARG A 141 29.57 2.32 -22.11
CA ARG A 141 29.32 1.58 -20.88
C ARG A 141 29.53 0.08 -21.10
N PHE A 142 30.24 -0.55 -20.17
CA PHE A 142 30.46 -1.98 -20.10
C PHE A 142 29.88 -2.52 -18.80
N TYR A 143 29.15 -3.64 -18.85
CA TYR A 143 28.55 -4.29 -17.69
C TYR A 143 29.24 -5.63 -17.38
N CYS A 144 29.18 -6.06 -16.11
CA CYS A 144 29.69 -7.35 -15.71
C CYS A 144 28.74 -8.48 -16.16
N GLU A 145 29.29 -9.60 -16.65
CA GLU A 145 28.49 -10.72 -17.19
C GLU A 145 27.85 -11.63 -16.12
N ASP A 146 28.28 -11.57 -14.87
CA ASP A 146 27.82 -12.49 -13.81
C ASP A 146 26.43 -12.11 -13.24
N GLU A 147 25.58 -11.50 -14.05
CA GLU A 147 24.42 -10.76 -13.59
C GLU A 147 23.08 -11.37 -13.99
N GLU A 148 22.82 -12.61 -13.65
CA GLU A 148 21.45 -13.08 -13.46
C GLU A 148 20.68 -12.20 -12.42
N ILE A 149 21.45 -11.50 -11.57
CA ILE A 149 20.93 -10.68 -10.49
C ILE A 149 20.21 -9.43 -11.00
N TYR A 150 20.65 -8.80 -12.08
CA TYR A 150 20.14 -7.48 -12.51
C TYR A 150 19.22 -7.52 -13.74
N ASN A 151 19.09 -8.64 -14.40
CA ASN A 151 18.40 -8.74 -15.69
C ASN A 151 16.96 -9.27 -15.61
N ASN A 152 16.51 -9.73 -14.44
CA ASN A 152 15.20 -10.37 -14.29
C ASN A 152 14.42 -9.77 -13.12
N GLU A 153 14.13 -8.48 -13.21
CA GLU A 153 13.28 -7.84 -12.21
C GLU A 153 11.81 -8.21 -12.42
N PRO A 154 11.09 -8.50 -11.33
CA PRO A 154 9.68 -8.84 -11.43
C PRO A 154 8.81 -7.57 -11.62
N TYR A 155 7.98 -7.63 -12.63
CA TYR A 155 6.92 -6.67 -12.90
C TYR A 155 5.57 -7.32 -12.62
N ILE A 156 4.79 -6.76 -11.71
CA ILE A 156 3.47 -7.26 -11.35
C ILE A 156 2.45 -6.62 -12.28
N VAL A 157 1.87 -7.42 -13.18
CA VAL A 157 0.82 -6.95 -14.08
C VAL A 157 -0.54 -7.16 -13.42
N MET A 158 -1.26 -6.07 -13.22
CA MET A 158 -2.53 -6.05 -12.52
C MET A 158 -3.66 -5.50 -13.39
N GLN A 159 -4.88 -5.88 -13.06
CA GLN A 159 -6.06 -5.26 -13.61
C GLN A 159 -6.08 -3.77 -13.30
N MET A 160 -6.32 -2.94 -14.30
CA MET A 160 -6.68 -1.54 -14.08
C MET A 160 -8.08 -1.47 -13.46
N ILE A 161 -8.19 -0.82 -12.32
CA ILE A 161 -9.46 -0.61 -11.63
C ILE A 161 -9.99 0.75 -12.06
N ASP A 162 -11.22 0.75 -12.57
CA ASP A 162 -11.93 1.96 -12.91
C ASP A 162 -12.61 2.54 -11.66
N GLY A 163 -12.11 3.66 -11.19
CA GLY A 163 -12.56 4.30 -9.97
C GLY A 163 -11.66 5.47 -9.55
N GLU A 164 -12.11 6.17 -8.52
CA GLU A 164 -11.40 7.31 -7.96
C GLU A 164 -10.67 6.91 -6.67
N ASN A 165 -9.47 7.46 -6.50
CA ASN A 165 -8.74 7.32 -5.25
C ASN A 165 -9.48 8.04 -4.12
N LEU A 166 -9.64 7.39 -2.96
CA LEU A 166 -10.41 7.94 -1.86
C LEU A 166 -9.78 9.21 -1.29
N GLY A 167 -8.45 9.32 -1.30
CA GLY A 167 -7.75 10.55 -0.90
C GLY A 167 -8.14 11.74 -1.80
N HIS A 168 -8.19 11.53 -3.11
CA HIS A 168 -8.64 12.55 -4.06
C HIS A 168 -10.14 12.90 -3.86
N TYR A 169 -10.96 11.89 -3.66
CA TYR A 169 -12.41 12.06 -3.41
C TYR A 169 -12.67 12.86 -2.14
N VAL A 170 -11.88 12.65 -1.09
CA VAL A 170 -11.98 13.42 0.17
C VAL A 170 -11.61 14.89 -0.04
N ASN A 171 -10.59 15.17 -0.84
CA ASN A 171 -10.22 16.57 -1.17
C ASN A 171 -11.34 17.29 -1.93
N MET A 172 -12.10 16.59 -2.78
CA MET A 172 -13.32 17.14 -3.41
C MET A 172 -14.46 17.28 -2.41
N GLY A 173 -14.66 16.31 -1.52
CA GLY A 173 -15.66 16.34 -0.44
C GLY A 173 -15.43 17.45 0.58
N PHE A 174 -14.17 17.89 0.75
CA PHE A 174 -13.81 19.03 1.59
C PHE A 174 -14.63 20.28 1.26
N ASN A 175 -14.79 20.60 -0.02
CA ASN A 175 -15.59 21.72 -0.45
C ASN A 175 -17.07 21.56 -0.06
N TYR A 176 -17.59 20.34 -0.06
CA TYR A 176 -18.98 20.05 0.25
C TYR A 176 -19.30 20.16 1.74
N VAL A 177 -18.41 19.63 2.60
CA VAL A 177 -18.61 19.59 4.06
C VAL A 177 -18.17 20.89 4.73
N MET A 178 -17.13 21.54 4.21
CA MET A 178 -16.50 22.71 4.86
C MET A 178 -17.06 24.05 4.38
N ASN A 179 -17.52 24.17 3.13
CA ASN A 179 -18.08 25.41 2.61
C ASN A 179 -19.54 25.58 2.98
N ASP A 180 -20.28 24.50 3.16
CA ASP A 180 -21.68 24.54 3.61
C ASP A 180 -21.81 23.66 4.86
N ARG A 181 -21.39 24.22 6.01
CA ARG A 181 -21.46 23.58 7.34
C ARG A 181 -22.91 23.41 7.81
N ASN A 182 -23.73 22.89 6.95
CA ASN A 182 -25.09 22.49 7.27
C ASN A 182 -25.07 21.13 7.97
N TYR A 183 -25.80 21.03 9.08
CA TYR A 183 -25.93 19.79 9.87
C TYR A 183 -26.29 18.57 9.03
N THR A 184 -27.13 18.72 8.01
CA THR A 184 -27.52 17.65 7.10
C THR A 184 -26.35 17.15 6.28
N ASN A 185 -25.47 18.03 5.80
CA ASN A 185 -24.30 17.65 5.00
C ASN A 185 -23.26 16.91 5.85
N ILE A 186 -23.07 17.35 7.10
CA ILE A 186 -22.20 16.68 8.06
C ILE A 186 -22.69 15.25 8.32
N ARG A 187 -24.00 15.06 8.55
CA ARG A 187 -24.59 13.74 8.79
C ARG A 187 -24.50 12.83 7.58
N ARG A 188 -24.70 13.35 6.36
CA ARG A 188 -24.54 12.58 5.13
C ARG A 188 -23.11 12.08 4.96
N TRP A 189 -22.14 12.99 5.10
CA TRP A 189 -20.75 12.62 4.99
C TRP A 189 -20.33 11.61 6.08
N GLU A 190 -20.79 11.81 7.31
CA GLU A 190 -20.58 10.87 8.41
C GLU A 190 -21.13 9.48 8.07
N ASN A 191 -22.33 9.40 7.49
CA ASN A 191 -22.91 8.13 7.03
C ASN A 191 -22.07 7.50 5.93
N ASP A 192 -21.63 8.27 4.94
CA ASP A 192 -20.83 7.76 3.82
C ASP A 192 -19.50 7.20 4.32
N VAL A 193 -18.83 7.90 5.25
CA VAL A 193 -17.59 7.42 5.86
C VAL A 193 -17.81 6.13 6.65
N MET A 194 -18.95 6.00 7.35
CA MET A 194 -19.29 4.76 8.06
C MET A 194 -19.62 3.61 7.09
N GLU A 195 -20.19 3.88 5.93
CA GLU A 195 -20.38 2.89 4.87
C GLU A 195 -19.03 2.39 4.32
N TYR A 196 -18.08 3.30 4.06
CA TYR A 196 -16.71 2.91 3.70
C TYR A 196 -16.06 2.07 4.80
N ALA A 197 -16.24 2.44 6.05
CA ALA A 197 -15.72 1.69 7.18
C ALA A 197 -16.28 0.26 7.23
N LEU A 198 -17.57 0.04 6.95
CA LEU A 198 -18.16 -1.31 6.88
C LEU A 198 -17.52 -2.16 5.79
N GLU A 199 -17.29 -1.59 4.62
CA GLU A 199 -16.61 -2.30 3.53
C GLU A 199 -15.16 -2.65 3.90
N LEU A 200 -14.42 -1.70 4.49
CA LEU A 200 -13.06 -1.90 4.96
C LEU A 200 -12.99 -2.98 6.04
N THR A 201 -13.93 -2.99 7.01
CA THR A 201 -13.98 -4.06 8.02
C THR A 201 -14.22 -5.43 7.42
N THR A 202 -14.97 -5.52 6.32
CA THR A 202 -15.18 -6.78 5.61
C THR A 202 -13.88 -7.28 4.96
N ILE A 203 -13.14 -6.38 4.29
CA ILE A 203 -11.85 -6.71 3.67
C ILE A 203 -10.84 -7.16 4.72
N LEU A 204 -10.68 -6.36 5.79
CA LEU A 204 -9.75 -6.68 6.88
C LEU A 204 -10.12 -7.99 7.58
N SER A 205 -11.41 -8.31 7.74
CA SER A 205 -11.82 -9.58 8.34
C SER A 205 -11.38 -10.79 7.51
N ASN A 206 -11.31 -10.65 6.19
CA ASN A 206 -10.80 -11.69 5.31
C ASN A 206 -9.29 -11.87 5.45
N PHE A 207 -8.54 -10.78 5.62
CA PHE A 207 -7.10 -10.84 5.89
C PHE A 207 -6.78 -11.45 7.25
N HIS A 208 -7.56 -11.11 8.28
CA HIS A 208 -7.38 -11.59 9.65
C HIS A 208 -7.89 -13.02 9.87
N LYS A 209 -8.56 -13.61 8.88
CA LYS A 209 -9.07 -14.97 8.99
C LYS A 209 -7.92 -15.97 9.08
N ARG A 210 -7.88 -16.71 10.20
CA ARG A 210 -6.90 -17.76 10.42
C ARG A 210 -7.20 -18.95 9.52
N HIS A 211 -6.20 -19.41 8.80
CA HIS A 211 -6.31 -20.58 7.95
C HIS A 211 -4.97 -21.33 7.87
N LYS A 212 -5.03 -22.58 7.41
CA LYS A 212 -3.80 -23.36 7.21
C LYS A 212 -2.93 -22.70 6.15
N SER A 213 -1.64 -22.54 6.45
CA SER A 213 -0.71 -21.91 5.52
C SER A 213 -0.52 -22.75 4.26
N LYS A 214 -0.78 -22.12 3.11
CA LYS A 214 -0.38 -22.65 1.79
C LYS A 214 1.01 -22.20 1.40
N ILE A 215 1.47 -21.09 1.96
CA ILE A 215 2.78 -20.50 1.68
C ILE A 215 3.86 -21.24 2.50
N TYR A 216 3.53 -21.57 3.75
CA TYR A 216 4.42 -22.27 4.69
C TYR A 216 3.69 -23.48 5.29
N PRO A 217 3.63 -24.63 4.58
CA PRO A 217 2.80 -25.78 4.96
C PRO A 217 3.07 -26.38 6.34
N LYS A 218 4.24 -26.11 6.90
CA LYS A 218 4.61 -26.57 8.26
C LYS A 218 3.86 -25.84 9.39
N TYR A 219 3.16 -24.73 9.08
CA TYR A 219 2.42 -23.97 10.07
C TYR A 219 0.91 -24.17 9.89
N ASN A 220 0.20 -24.41 10.97
CA ASN A 220 -1.21 -24.74 10.96
C ASN A 220 -2.11 -23.50 10.91
N LYS A 221 -1.65 -22.38 11.45
CA LYS A 221 -2.42 -21.12 11.46
C LYS A 221 -1.61 -19.98 10.91
N GLN A 222 -2.18 -19.26 9.97
CA GLN A 222 -1.66 -18.02 9.43
C GLN A 222 -2.78 -17.01 9.20
N TYR A 223 -2.43 -15.74 9.24
CA TYR A 223 -3.29 -14.63 8.79
C TYR A 223 -2.42 -13.46 8.33
N PHE A 224 -3.04 -12.49 7.69
CA PHE A 224 -2.36 -11.33 7.14
C PHE A 224 -2.73 -10.07 7.90
N ILE A 225 -1.79 -9.13 7.97
CA ILE A 225 -1.99 -7.76 8.46
C ILE A 225 -1.62 -6.84 7.31
N TYR A 226 -2.51 -5.92 6.94
CA TYR A 226 -2.35 -5.05 5.78
C TYR A 226 -1.37 -3.91 6.04
N GLN A 227 -1.42 -3.28 7.20
CA GLN A 227 -0.55 -2.25 7.78
C GLN A 227 -0.59 -0.86 7.15
N ASP A 228 -0.88 -0.68 5.87
CA ASP A 228 -0.82 0.62 5.20
C ASP A 228 -2.20 1.08 4.71
N LEU A 229 -3.22 0.94 5.59
CA LEU A 229 -4.55 1.44 5.30
C LEU A 229 -4.55 2.96 5.43
N LYS A 230 -4.80 3.62 4.30
CA LYS A 230 -4.92 5.08 4.17
C LYS A 230 -5.76 5.41 2.95
N PRO A 231 -6.34 6.61 2.85
CA PRO A 231 -7.20 6.97 1.73
C PRO A 231 -6.51 6.83 0.36
N ASP A 232 -5.18 7.06 0.26
CA ASP A 232 -4.43 6.94 -0.98
C ASP A 232 -4.33 5.50 -1.49
N ASN A 233 -4.46 4.51 -0.61
CA ASN A 233 -4.44 3.09 -0.94
C ASN A 233 -5.85 2.51 -1.16
N ILE A 234 -6.87 3.35 -1.27
CA ILE A 234 -8.26 2.93 -1.43
C ILE A 234 -8.83 3.52 -2.71
N ILE A 235 -9.41 2.67 -3.57
CA ILE A 235 -10.19 3.11 -4.73
C ILE A 235 -11.66 2.84 -4.49
N ILE A 236 -12.49 3.84 -4.80
CA ILE A 236 -13.94 3.71 -4.89
C ILE A 236 -14.29 3.58 -6.36
N THR A 237 -14.92 2.48 -6.74
CA THR A 237 -15.44 2.27 -8.08
C THR A 237 -16.78 2.99 -8.28
N SER A 238 -17.20 3.15 -9.55
CA SER A 238 -18.50 3.75 -9.91
C SER A 238 -19.70 3.03 -9.28
N LYS A 239 -19.53 1.79 -8.81
CA LYS A 239 -20.55 1.01 -8.08
C LYS A 239 -20.41 1.12 -6.56
N LEU A 240 -19.62 2.07 -6.07
CA LEU A 240 -19.31 2.28 -4.66
C LEU A 240 -18.61 1.08 -3.98
N PHE A 241 -18.03 0.17 -4.74
CA PHE A 241 -17.19 -0.88 -4.17
C PHE A 241 -15.81 -0.35 -3.85
N ILE A 242 -15.33 -0.68 -2.67
CA ILE A 242 -13.97 -0.37 -2.25
C ILE A 242 -13.01 -1.46 -2.73
N THR A 243 -11.87 -1.03 -3.24
CA THR A 243 -10.75 -1.90 -3.57
C THR A 243 -9.48 -1.35 -2.93
N LEU A 244 -8.73 -2.19 -2.24
CA LEU A 244 -7.43 -1.83 -1.69
C LEU A 244 -6.35 -1.95 -2.77
N LEU A 245 -5.40 -1.01 -2.70
CA LEU A 245 -4.18 -0.99 -3.50
C LEU A 245 -2.98 -1.28 -2.59
N ASP A 246 -1.83 -1.50 -3.18
CA ASP A 246 -0.53 -1.60 -2.52
C ASP A 246 -0.45 -2.60 -1.36
N PHE A 247 0.07 -3.77 -1.68
CA PHE A 247 0.25 -4.88 -0.73
C PHE A 247 1.71 -5.03 -0.28
N GLY A 248 2.55 -4.06 -0.60
CA GLY A 248 3.98 -4.08 -0.28
C GLY A 248 4.29 -4.06 1.21
N SER A 249 3.41 -3.48 2.03
CA SER A 249 3.56 -3.39 3.48
C SER A 249 2.91 -4.55 4.25
N MET A 250 2.30 -5.51 3.54
CA MET A 250 1.56 -6.60 4.17
C MET A 250 2.49 -7.54 4.95
N ASN A 251 2.05 -7.98 6.13
CA ASN A 251 2.74 -8.99 6.92
C ASN A 251 1.95 -10.28 7.01
N LEU A 252 2.69 -11.39 7.02
CA LEU A 252 2.16 -12.71 7.30
C LEU A 252 2.50 -13.10 8.73
N VAL A 253 1.49 -13.27 9.55
CA VAL A 253 1.62 -13.75 10.93
C VAL A 253 1.39 -15.25 10.95
N LEU A 254 2.31 -15.96 11.60
CA LEU A 254 2.23 -17.40 11.82
C LEU A 254 2.01 -17.67 13.30
N GLU A 255 0.98 -18.46 13.59
CA GLU A 255 0.64 -18.88 14.95
C GLU A 255 0.86 -20.38 15.13
N ASN A 256 1.18 -20.80 16.36
CA ASN A 256 1.11 -22.20 16.79
C ASN A 256 -0.33 -22.63 17.01
N ASP A 257 -0.53 -23.89 17.42
CA ASP A 257 -1.86 -24.41 17.70
C ASP A 257 -2.52 -23.74 18.92
N ASP A 258 -1.73 -23.19 19.84
CA ASP A 258 -2.18 -22.46 21.02
C ASP A 258 -2.52 -21.00 20.73
N GLY A 259 -2.28 -20.52 19.50
CA GLY A 259 -2.55 -19.14 19.07
C GLY A 259 -1.44 -18.15 19.44
N GLU A 260 -0.28 -18.64 19.83
CA GLU A 260 0.89 -17.79 20.04
C GLU A 260 1.57 -17.49 18.73
N VAL A 261 1.95 -16.24 18.52
CA VAL A 261 2.72 -15.80 17.34
C VAL A 261 4.12 -16.41 17.39
N ILE A 262 4.40 -17.32 16.45
CA ILE A 262 5.71 -17.99 16.36
C ILE A 262 6.70 -17.17 15.56
N SER A 263 6.25 -16.56 14.48
CA SER A 263 7.09 -15.81 13.56
C SER A 263 6.27 -14.83 12.75
N ASN A 264 6.82 -13.67 12.57
CA ASN A 264 6.47 -12.79 11.49
C ASN A 264 7.51 -13.00 10.40
N ILE A 265 7.07 -13.54 9.26
CA ILE A 265 7.98 -13.72 8.15
C ILE A 265 8.26 -12.34 7.57
N LYS A 266 9.52 -11.94 7.68
CA LYS A 266 10.08 -10.86 6.89
C LYS A 266 9.86 -11.19 5.42
N GLY A 267 8.96 -10.55 4.83
CA GLY A 267 8.76 -10.67 3.40
C GLY A 267 8.38 -9.35 2.83
N ALA A 268 7.62 -8.58 3.53
CA ALA A 268 7.06 -7.38 2.95
C ALA A 268 6.88 -6.25 3.95
N GLY A 269 7.45 -6.29 5.06
CA GLY A 269 7.31 -5.16 5.96
C GLY A 269 8.57 -5.03 6.78
N ILE A 270 9.37 -4.06 6.47
CA ILE A 270 10.31 -3.51 7.45
C ILE A 270 9.45 -3.19 8.67
N PRO A 271 9.75 -3.74 9.87
CA PRO A 271 9.10 -3.28 11.08
C PRO A 271 9.22 -1.76 11.14
N GLY A 272 8.10 -1.07 11.16
CA GLY A 272 8.12 0.37 11.04
C GLY A 272 7.77 0.90 9.65
N ALA A 273 7.53 0.05 8.63
CA ALA A 273 6.86 0.46 7.41
C ALA A 273 5.46 1.02 7.71
N GLY A 274 4.94 1.82 6.84
CA GLY A 274 3.67 2.50 7.00
C GLY A 274 3.84 4.01 6.94
N THR A 275 2.74 4.69 6.65
CA THR A 275 2.71 6.13 6.42
C THR A 275 2.64 6.89 7.75
N PHE A 276 3.42 7.96 7.87
CA PHE A 276 3.35 8.88 9.02
C PHE A 276 1.89 9.27 9.32
N GLY A 277 1.53 9.26 10.60
CA GLY A 277 0.19 9.55 11.09
C GLY A 277 -0.75 8.34 11.13
N TYR A 278 -0.58 7.35 10.25
CA TYR A 278 -1.41 6.13 10.22
C TYR A 278 -0.75 4.96 10.95
N LYS A 279 0.57 5.04 11.15
CA LYS A 279 1.36 4.01 11.81
C LYS A 279 0.98 3.87 13.29
N PRO A 280 0.61 2.65 13.75
CA PRO A 280 0.27 2.45 15.15
C PRO A 280 1.50 2.64 16.06
N PRO A 281 1.29 3.05 17.33
CA PRO A 281 2.37 3.37 18.26
C PRO A 281 3.40 2.26 18.46
N GLU A 282 3.00 1.00 18.41
CA GLU A 282 3.87 -0.17 18.56
C GLU A 282 4.90 -0.32 17.42
N PHE A 283 4.74 0.41 16.32
CA PHE A 283 5.69 0.46 15.21
C PHE A 283 6.53 1.73 15.17
N ARG A 284 6.25 2.66 16.06
CA ARG A 284 7.03 3.89 16.18
C ARG A 284 8.31 3.58 16.96
N SER A 285 9.42 4.25 16.64
CA SER A 285 10.69 4.14 17.36
C SER A 285 11.21 2.72 17.59
N GLY A 286 11.89 2.12 16.62
CA GLY A 286 12.97 1.12 16.77
C GLY A 286 12.77 -0.11 17.67
N SER A 287 11.74 -0.11 18.52
CA SER A 287 11.43 -1.13 19.51
C SER A 287 10.37 -2.13 19.06
N ALA A 288 9.97 -2.08 17.79
CA ALA A 288 8.99 -3.00 17.24
C ALA A 288 9.55 -4.44 17.24
N SER A 289 9.37 -5.13 18.33
CA SER A 289 9.49 -6.57 18.34
C SER A 289 8.39 -7.12 17.43
N LEU A 290 8.77 -7.71 16.31
CA LEU A 290 7.87 -8.40 15.39
C LEU A 290 6.97 -9.41 16.09
N ALA A 291 7.43 -9.97 17.22
CA ALA A 291 6.66 -10.87 18.09
C ALA A 291 5.38 -10.25 18.68
N LYS A 292 5.17 -8.95 18.51
CA LYS A 292 3.98 -8.27 19.07
C LYS A 292 2.98 -7.80 18.03
N LEU A 293 3.22 -8.07 16.75
CA LEU A 293 2.32 -7.70 15.68
C LEU A 293 1.08 -8.58 15.67
N ASP A 294 -0.10 -7.98 15.69
CA ASP A 294 -1.38 -8.66 15.53
C ASP A 294 -2.39 -7.78 14.79
N GLU A 295 -3.57 -8.31 14.52
CA GLU A 295 -4.64 -7.66 13.75
C GLU A 295 -5.08 -6.30 14.29
N ARG A 296 -4.76 -5.96 15.54
CA ARG A 296 -5.08 -4.66 16.14
C ARG A 296 -4.23 -3.51 15.57
N ALA A 297 -3.17 -3.84 14.83
CA ALA A 297 -2.46 -2.85 14.02
C ALA A 297 -3.36 -2.30 12.91
N ASP A 298 -4.08 -3.16 12.20
CA ASP A 298 -5.03 -2.73 11.15
C ASP A 298 -6.25 -2.00 11.74
N ILE A 299 -6.64 -2.30 12.98
CA ILE A 299 -7.69 -1.55 13.68
C ILE A 299 -7.24 -0.11 13.90
N TYR A 300 -5.97 0.11 14.28
CA TYR A 300 -5.44 1.45 14.43
C TYR A 300 -5.42 2.20 13.09
N THR A 301 -4.87 1.59 12.04
CA THR A 301 -4.81 2.22 10.72
C THR A 301 -6.20 2.51 10.15
N LEU A 302 -7.19 1.66 10.42
CA LEU A 302 -8.60 1.91 10.10
C LEU A 302 -9.10 3.16 10.82
N GLY A 303 -8.92 3.25 12.14
CA GLY A 303 -9.33 4.43 12.92
C GLY A 303 -8.67 5.72 12.42
N ALA A 304 -7.38 5.68 12.13
CA ALA A 304 -6.62 6.80 11.57
C ALA A 304 -7.16 7.22 10.18
N THR A 305 -7.50 6.24 9.34
CA THR A 305 -8.11 6.47 8.03
C THR A 305 -9.48 7.15 8.16
N LEU A 306 -10.34 6.65 9.04
CA LEU A 306 -11.66 7.24 9.27
C LEU A 306 -11.57 8.67 9.83
N TYR A 307 -10.60 8.93 10.70
CA TYR A 307 -10.32 10.27 11.18
C TYR A 307 -9.97 11.22 10.02
N HIS A 308 -9.02 10.81 9.14
CA HIS A 308 -8.65 11.57 7.95
C HIS A 308 -9.88 11.88 7.08
N LEU A 309 -10.72 10.87 6.81
CA LEU A 309 -11.92 11.04 5.98
C LEU A 309 -12.88 12.06 6.57
N LEU A 310 -13.17 11.99 7.87
CA LEU A 310 -14.07 12.94 8.55
C LEU A 310 -13.49 14.34 8.66
N ARG A 311 -12.18 14.45 8.86
CA ARG A 311 -11.48 15.74 8.90
C ARG A 311 -11.29 16.36 7.52
N CYS A 312 -11.37 15.57 6.46
CA CYS A 312 -11.00 15.96 5.10
C CYS A 312 -9.59 16.57 5.02
N LYS A 313 -8.67 16.05 5.83
CA LYS A 313 -7.28 16.50 5.91
C LYS A 313 -6.34 15.32 6.20
N PRO A 314 -5.18 15.23 5.52
CA PRO A 314 -4.18 14.25 5.85
C PRO A 314 -3.71 14.38 7.30
N LEU A 315 -3.47 13.24 7.96
CA LEU A 315 -2.94 13.24 9.32
C LEU A 315 -1.56 13.90 9.42
N THR A 316 -0.77 13.85 8.35
CA THR A 316 0.53 14.52 8.24
C THR A 316 0.46 16.04 8.43
N GLU A 317 -0.68 16.65 8.13
CA GLU A 317 -0.91 18.07 8.35
C GLU A 317 -1.34 18.41 9.79
N GLU A 318 -1.92 17.44 10.50
CA GLU A 318 -2.45 17.64 11.85
C GLU A 318 -1.50 17.17 12.95
N LEU A 319 -0.68 16.16 12.67
CA LEU A 319 0.27 15.59 13.61
C LEU A 319 1.66 16.18 13.37
N LYS A 320 2.30 16.65 14.43
CA LYS A 320 3.64 17.26 14.36
C LYS A 320 4.76 16.23 14.46
N THR A 321 4.51 15.15 15.18
CA THR A 321 5.46 14.06 15.43
C THR A 321 4.76 12.72 15.43
N GLU A 322 5.53 11.62 15.30
CA GLU A 322 4.99 10.26 15.38
C GLU A 322 4.33 9.94 16.73
N ASP A 323 4.74 10.61 17.81
CA ASP A 323 4.19 10.39 19.16
C ASP A 323 2.91 11.19 19.43
N THR A 324 2.47 12.00 18.47
CA THR A 324 1.26 12.80 18.64
C THR A 324 0.02 11.90 18.62
N ILE A 325 -0.83 12.04 19.64
CA ILE A 325 -2.13 11.36 19.72
C ILE A 325 -3.09 12.04 18.74
N ILE A 326 -3.91 11.22 18.07
CA ILE A 326 -4.94 11.73 17.15
C ILE A 326 -5.96 12.57 17.95
N PRO A 327 -6.16 13.86 17.60
CA PRO A 327 -7.00 14.79 18.38
C PRO A 327 -8.50 14.58 18.10
N ILE A 328 -9.09 13.58 18.75
CA ILE A 328 -10.48 13.12 18.53
C ILE A 328 -11.52 14.23 18.83
N GLU A 329 -11.23 15.11 19.78
CA GLU A 329 -12.09 16.24 20.15
C GLU A 329 -12.45 17.13 18.97
N ARG A 330 -11.58 17.22 17.97
CA ARG A 330 -11.85 17.99 16.74
C ARG A 330 -13.01 17.44 15.91
N LEU A 331 -13.31 16.14 16.02
CA LEU A 331 -14.48 15.56 15.35
C LEU A 331 -15.78 16.07 16.01
N MET A 332 -15.80 16.13 17.34
CA MET A 332 -16.95 16.68 18.08
C MET A 332 -17.16 18.17 17.81
N GLU A 333 -16.07 18.95 17.75
CA GLU A 333 -16.10 20.37 17.38
C GLU A 333 -16.65 20.61 15.96
N MET A 334 -16.47 19.64 15.06
CA MET A 334 -17.05 19.67 13.70
C MET A 334 -18.53 19.29 13.68
N GLY A 335 -19.08 18.79 14.78
CA GLY A 335 -20.47 18.41 14.90
C GLY A 335 -20.79 16.95 14.55
N TYR A 336 -19.79 16.08 14.42
CA TYR A 336 -20.02 14.63 14.31
C TYR A 336 -20.58 14.05 15.60
N LEU A 337 -21.23 12.89 15.53
CA LEU A 337 -21.77 12.23 16.73
C LEU A 337 -20.63 11.77 17.66
N ASP A 338 -20.89 11.86 18.96
CA ASP A 338 -19.96 11.38 19.98
C ASP A 338 -19.65 9.87 19.81
N GLU A 339 -20.62 9.09 19.36
CA GLU A 339 -20.45 7.68 19.06
C GLU A 339 -19.45 7.45 17.93
N THR A 340 -19.48 8.26 16.88
CA THR A 340 -18.49 8.22 15.79
C THR A 340 -17.09 8.52 16.32
N ALA A 341 -16.97 9.61 17.08
CA ALA A 341 -15.71 10.01 17.71
C ALA A 341 -15.16 8.90 18.64
N ASN A 342 -16.03 8.29 19.46
CA ASN A 342 -15.66 7.24 20.39
C ASN A 342 -15.21 5.94 19.68
N ILE A 343 -15.82 5.58 18.54
CA ILE A 343 -15.36 4.44 17.72
C ILE A 343 -13.93 4.69 17.26
N ILE A 344 -13.67 5.86 16.70
CA ILE A 344 -12.35 6.21 16.17
C ILE A 344 -11.32 6.27 17.32
N LYS A 345 -11.68 6.92 18.43
CA LYS A 345 -10.84 6.95 19.63
C LYS A 345 -10.43 5.54 20.05
N LYS A 346 -11.40 4.64 20.19
CA LYS A 346 -11.13 3.26 20.61
C LYS A 346 -10.30 2.48 19.61
N CYS A 347 -10.44 2.75 18.31
CA CYS A 347 -9.57 2.17 17.29
C CYS A 347 -8.11 2.65 17.44
N THR A 348 -7.91 3.93 17.79
CA THR A 348 -6.62 4.61 17.81
C THR A 348 -5.99 4.73 19.21
N GLU A 349 -6.48 3.97 20.17
CA GLU A 349 -5.87 3.91 21.51
C GLU A 349 -4.38 3.55 21.41
N TYR A 350 -3.58 4.20 22.26
CA TYR A 350 -2.12 4.06 22.24
C TYR A 350 -1.71 2.61 22.51
N ARG A 351 -2.27 2.01 23.54
CA ARG A 351 -2.04 0.59 23.87
C ARG A 351 -2.99 -0.26 23.04
N LYS A 352 -2.45 -1.22 22.32
CA LYS A 352 -3.27 -2.11 21.50
C LYS A 352 -4.29 -2.94 22.30
N GLU A 353 -4.03 -3.17 23.59
CA GLU A 353 -4.92 -3.88 24.50
C GLU A 353 -6.21 -3.10 24.79
N ASP A 354 -6.18 -1.77 24.69
CA ASP A 354 -7.32 -0.87 24.93
C ASP A 354 -8.19 -0.68 23.67
N ARG A 355 -7.69 -1.12 22.49
CA ARG A 355 -8.46 -1.10 21.22
C ARG A 355 -9.54 -2.18 21.21
N TYR A 356 -10.33 -2.21 20.16
CA TYR A 356 -11.18 -3.36 19.87
C TYR A 356 -10.32 -4.62 19.71
N LYS A 357 -10.87 -5.78 20.14
CA LYS A 357 -10.13 -7.07 20.09
C LYS A 357 -9.92 -7.56 18.67
N ASN A 358 -10.88 -7.31 17.79
CA ASN A 358 -10.85 -7.70 16.40
C ASN A 358 -11.71 -6.74 15.55
N VAL A 359 -11.58 -6.83 14.26
CA VAL A 359 -12.29 -5.95 13.31
C VAL A 359 -13.80 -6.16 13.32
N MET A 360 -14.31 -7.32 13.74
CA MET A 360 -15.75 -7.59 13.83
C MET A 360 -16.42 -6.84 14.98
N GLU A 361 -15.70 -6.59 16.09
CA GLU A 361 -16.18 -5.69 17.14
C GLU A 361 -16.29 -4.23 16.63
N VAL A 362 -15.31 -3.78 15.83
CA VAL A 362 -15.38 -2.47 15.16
C VAL A 362 -16.61 -2.40 14.26
N ARG A 363 -16.82 -3.43 13.44
CA ARG A 363 -17.97 -3.53 12.54
C ARG A 363 -19.31 -3.44 13.29
N ALA A 364 -19.43 -4.13 14.40
CA ALA A 364 -20.65 -4.10 15.23
C ALA A 364 -20.90 -2.68 15.79
N ALA A 365 -19.86 -2.00 16.25
CA ALA A 365 -19.96 -0.62 16.74
C ALA A 365 -20.40 0.35 15.61
N ILE A 366 -19.81 0.20 14.41
CA ILE A 366 -20.18 1.02 13.23
C ILE A 366 -21.64 0.81 12.86
N LEU A 367 -22.13 -0.43 12.79
CA LEU A 367 -23.53 -0.70 12.44
C LEU A 367 -24.50 -0.04 13.43
N LYS A 368 -24.20 -0.12 14.73
CA LYS A 368 -25.00 0.55 15.76
C LYS A 368 -24.97 2.08 15.59
N ASN A 369 -23.81 2.64 15.29
CA ASN A 369 -23.66 4.07 15.08
C ASN A 369 -24.41 4.56 13.84
N MET A 370 -24.42 3.82 12.75
CA MET A 370 -25.17 4.17 11.54
C MET A 370 -26.68 4.26 11.78
N GLU A 371 -27.23 3.45 12.66
CA GLU A 371 -28.62 3.59 13.06
C GLU A 371 -28.89 4.94 13.75
N LEU A 372 -27.95 5.39 14.59
CA LEU A 372 -28.05 6.70 15.25
C LEU A 372 -27.89 7.85 14.25
N ILE A 373 -26.91 7.76 13.34
CA ILE A 373 -26.70 8.75 12.28
C ILE A 373 -27.99 8.92 11.46
N ARG A 374 -28.60 7.82 11.01
CA ARG A 374 -29.83 7.85 10.20
C ARG A 374 -31.02 8.45 10.94
N ARG A 375 -31.17 8.17 12.23
CA ARG A 375 -32.21 8.82 13.06
C ARG A 375 -32.01 10.32 13.20
N ASN A 376 -30.76 10.77 13.17
CA ASN A 376 -30.42 12.21 13.25
C ASN A 376 -30.41 12.91 11.87
N MET A 377 -30.70 12.21 10.80
CA MET A 377 -30.87 12.77 9.44
C MET A 377 -32.34 13.08 9.13
N LEU A 378 -33.27 12.49 9.88
CA LEU A 378 -34.73 12.71 9.78
C LEU A 378 -35.15 13.94 10.61
#